data_73011880ab66b207138733fd077535fb
#
_entry.id   73011880ab66b207138733fd077535fb
#
_cell.length_a   1.000
_cell.length_b   1.000
_cell.length_c   1.000
_cell.angle_alpha   90.00
_cell.angle_beta   90.00
_cell.angle_gamma   90.00
#
_symmetry.space_group_name_H-M   'P 1'
#
loop_
_entity.id
_entity.type
_entity.pdbx_description
1 polymer ?
#
loop_
_entity_poly.entity_id
_entity_poly.type
_entity_poly.pdbx_seq_one_letter_code
_entity_poly.pdbx_strand_id
1 'polypeptide(L)'
;MLVGLTGRNAAGKTTVLEWFQTRGFLTGSCSDSIRSWLSENDIQPTRENLISGGRELRKRHGPGILAEMLLEAFEGEDAVIDSIRTPDEVYALRKRNDFVLLEVTAD
;
A
#
# COMPACT_ATOMS: atom_id res chain seq x y z
N MET A 1 2.80 10.01 -10.75
CA MET A 1 3.85 9.72 -9.76
C MET A 1 3.33 8.78 -8.68
N LEU A 2 4.11 7.80 -8.33
CA LEU A 2 3.77 6.86 -7.26
C LEU A 2 4.78 7.03 -6.13
N VAL A 3 4.27 7.34 -4.93
CA VAL A 3 5.11 7.56 -3.76
C VAL A 3 4.83 6.45 -2.75
N GLY A 4 5.88 5.83 -2.24
CA GLY A 4 5.77 4.87 -1.15
C GLY A 4 6.28 5.49 0.13
N LEU A 5 5.51 5.38 1.21
CA LEU A 5 5.92 5.86 2.52
C LEU A 5 6.30 4.71 3.42
N THR A 6 7.46 4.82 4.02
CA THR A 6 7.92 3.88 5.04
C THR A 6 8.39 4.67 6.26
N GLY A 7 8.60 3.98 7.36
CA GLY A 7 9.06 4.62 8.59
C GLY A 7 8.21 4.18 9.77
N ARG A 8 8.65 4.55 10.95
CA ARG A 8 7.90 4.26 12.17
C ARG A 8 6.68 5.15 12.22
N ASN A 9 5.62 4.64 12.83
CA ASN A 9 4.37 5.35 12.86
C ASN A 9 4.55 6.77 13.27
N ALA A 10 3.66 7.40 12.93
CA ALA A 10 2.75 8.11 13.56
C ALA A 10 2.47 9.45 12.99
N ALA A 11 2.47 10.48 13.80
CA ALA A 11 2.03 11.81 13.44
C ALA A 11 2.71 12.36 12.19
N GLY A 12 3.99 12.07 12.00
CA GLY A 12 4.73 12.53 10.84
C GLY A 12 4.22 11.96 9.53
N LYS A 13 3.88 10.67 9.50
CA LYS A 13 3.36 10.04 8.29
C LYS A 13 1.98 10.58 7.91
N THR A 14 1.13 10.79 8.91
CA THR A 14 -0.20 11.36 8.68
C THR A 14 -0.09 12.76 8.05
N THR A 15 0.81 13.58 8.55
CA THR A 15 1.04 14.92 8.00
C THR A 15 1.49 14.86 6.55
N VAL A 16 2.39 13.93 6.24
CA VAL A 16 2.88 13.76 4.86
C VAL A 16 1.75 13.28 3.94
N LEU A 17 0.94 12.33 4.40
CA LEU A 17 -0.22 11.86 3.62
C LEU A 17 -1.17 13.00 3.32
N GLU A 18 -1.50 13.81 4.30
CA GLU A 18 -2.40 14.96 4.13
C GLU A 18 -1.85 15.95 3.13
N TRP A 19 -0.54 16.18 3.17
CA TRP A 19 0.12 17.06 2.22
C TRP A 19 -0.07 16.58 0.78
N PHE A 20 0.12 15.28 0.53
CA PHE A 20 -0.09 14.71 -0.80
C PHE A 20 -1.57 14.77 -1.21
N GLN A 21 -2.48 14.52 -0.27
CA GLN A 21 -3.92 14.58 -0.55
C GLN A 21 -4.34 15.99 -1.00
N THR A 22 -3.79 17.03 -0.39
CA THR A 22 -4.11 18.41 -0.80
C THR A 22 -3.62 18.71 -2.22
N ARG A 23 -2.71 17.91 -2.75
CA ARG A 23 -2.20 18.05 -4.12
C ARG A 23 -2.86 17.09 -5.11
N GLY A 24 -3.95 16.45 -4.70
CA GLY A 24 -4.71 15.61 -5.58
C GLY A 24 -4.23 14.16 -5.67
N PHE A 25 -3.30 13.73 -4.83
CA PHE A 25 -2.84 12.35 -4.81
C PHE A 25 -3.88 11.45 -4.16
N LEU A 26 -4.10 10.29 -4.75
CA LEU A 26 -4.88 9.23 -4.14
C LEU A 26 -4.03 8.57 -3.06
N THR A 27 -4.68 7.95 -2.09
CA THR A 27 -3.97 7.25 -1.02
C THR A 27 -4.40 5.79 -0.97
N GLY A 28 -3.48 4.93 -0.58
CA GLY A 28 -3.78 3.51 -0.43
C GLY A 28 -2.77 2.83 0.48
N SER A 29 -3.08 1.59 0.82
CA SER A 29 -2.19 0.75 1.61
C SER A 29 -2.36 -0.71 1.19
N CYS A 30 -1.41 -1.55 1.59
CA CYS A 30 -1.50 -2.98 1.30
C CYS A 30 -2.74 -3.61 1.94
N SER A 31 -3.21 -3.07 3.05
CA SER A 31 -4.45 -3.52 3.69
C SER A 31 -5.67 -3.31 2.78
N ASP A 32 -5.65 -2.26 1.97
CA ASP A 32 -6.75 -1.98 1.04
C ASP A 32 -6.85 -3.06 -0.02
N SER A 33 -5.73 -3.60 -0.46
CA SER A 33 -5.71 -4.73 -1.41
C SER A 33 -6.40 -5.94 -0.81
N ILE A 34 -6.13 -6.21 0.47
CA ILE A 34 -6.75 -7.34 1.17
C ILE A 34 -8.26 -7.10 1.30
N ARG A 35 -8.67 -5.89 1.65
CA ARG A 35 -10.09 -5.54 1.78
C ARG A 35 -10.85 -5.72 0.46
N SER A 36 -10.23 -5.30 -0.64
CA SER A 36 -10.81 -5.48 -1.97
C SER A 36 -11.02 -6.96 -2.29
N TRP A 37 -10.00 -7.78 -2.02
CA TRP A 37 -10.09 -9.21 -2.26
C TRP A 37 -11.16 -9.87 -1.40
N LEU A 38 -11.25 -9.48 -0.12
CA LEU A 38 -12.28 -10.01 0.78
C LEU A 38 -13.68 -9.63 0.28
N SER A 39 -13.85 -8.39 -0.16
CA SER A 39 -15.12 -7.90 -0.68
C SER A 39 -15.56 -8.68 -1.91
N GLU A 40 -14.62 -8.96 -2.82
CA GLU A 40 -14.89 -9.75 -4.02
C GLU A 40 -15.32 -11.18 -3.70
N ASN A 41 -14.93 -11.69 -2.54
CA ASN A 41 -15.25 -13.05 -2.10
C ASN A 41 -16.36 -13.08 -1.04
N ASP A 42 -17.06 -11.96 -0.85
CA ASP A 42 -18.15 -11.82 0.12
C ASP A 42 -17.74 -12.17 1.57
N ILE A 43 -16.52 -11.80 1.92
CA ILE A 43 -15.97 -12.04 3.26
C ILE A 43 -15.89 -10.71 4.01
N GLN A 44 -16.35 -10.69 5.26
CA GLN A 44 -16.31 -9.49 6.09
C GLN A 44 -14.86 -9.08 6.40
N PRO A 45 -14.52 -7.79 6.36
CA PRO A 45 -13.16 -7.32 6.60
C PRO A 45 -12.84 -7.19 8.09
N THR A 46 -13.02 -8.29 8.83
CA THR A 46 -12.63 -8.34 10.23
C THR A 46 -11.10 -8.40 10.33
N ARG A 47 -10.56 -8.09 11.50
CA ARG A 47 -9.13 -8.18 11.73
C ARG A 47 -8.58 -9.57 11.40
N GLU A 48 -9.29 -10.61 11.84
CA GLU A 48 -8.90 -11.99 11.57
C GLU A 48 -8.89 -12.30 10.08
N ASN A 49 -9.93 -11.86 9.38
CA ASN A 49 -10.03 -12.09 7.94
C ASN A 49 -9.00 -11.28 7.14
N LEU A 50 -8.64 -10.09 7.62
CA LEU A 50 -7.56 -9.32 7.01
C LEU A 50 -6.23 -10.05 7.13
N ILE A 51 -5.95 -10.62 8.29
CA ILE A 51 -4.71 -11.37 8.52
C ILE A 51 -4.69 -12.63 7.66
N SER A 52 -5.78 -13.42 7.69
CA SER A 52 -5.89 -14.65 6.90
C SER A 52 -5.83 -14.36 5.40
N GLY A 53 -6.52 -13.33 4.96
CA GLY A 53 -6.56 -12.94 3.55
C GLY A 53 -5.19 -12.52 3.04
N GLY A 54 -4.46 -11.74 3.83
CA GLY A 54 -3.11 -11.33 3.47
C GLY A 54 -2.18 -12.53 3.34
N ARG A 55 -2.26 -13.47 4.26
CA ARG A 55 -1.47 -14.71 4.20
C ARG A 55 -1.81 -15.52 2.97
N GLU A 56 -3.09 -15.69 2.68
CA GLU A 56 -3.56 -16.48 1.55
C GLU A 56 -3.09 -15.87 0.23
N LEU A 57 -3.21 -14.57 0.08
CA LEU A 57 -2.78 -13.87 -1.13
C LEU A 57 -1.28 -14.03 -1.35
N ARG A 58 -0.48 -13.84 -0.30
CA ARG A 58 0.97 -13.98 -0.39
C ARG A 58 1.38 -15.43 -0.69
N LYS A 59 0.69 -16.39 -0.11
CA LYS A 59 0.95 -17.80 -0.34
C LYS A 59 0.69 -18.20 -1.79
N ARG A 60 -0.39 -17.68 -2.38
CA ARG A 60 -0.79 -18.02 -3.75
C ARG A 60 0.02 -17.29 -4.80
N HIS A 61 0.37 -16.04 -4.55
CA HIS A 61 0.89 -15.14 -5.59
C HIS A 61 2.25 -14.53 -5.27
N GLY A 62 2.79 -14.80 -4.09
CA GLY A 62 4.10 -14.30 -3.68
C GLY A 62 4.05 -13.11 -2.73
N PRO A 63 5.19 -12.78 -2.10
CA PRO A 63 5.23 -11.78 -1.03
C PRO A 63 4.97 -10.33 -1.47
N GLY A 64 5.08 -10.03 -2.74
CA GLY A 64 4.83 -8.68 -3.27
C GLY A 64 3.44 -8.46 -3.82
N ILE A 65 2.54 -9.44 -3.71
CA ILE A 65 1.24 -9.39 -4.37
C ILE A 65 0.39 -8.18 -3.96
N LEU A 66 0.40 -7.82 -2.69
CA LEU A 66 -0.44 -6.69 -2.22
C LEU A 66 -0.02 -5.39 -2.89
N ALA A 67 1.28 -5.19 -3.03
CA ALA A 67 1.81 -4.02 -3.73
C ALA A 67 1.52 -4.08 -5.23
N GLU A 68 1.59 -5.26 -5.83
CA GLU A 68 1.26 -5.43 -7.24
C GLU A 68 -0.21 -5.09 -7.51
N MET A 69 -1.10 -5.46 -6.60
CA MET A 69 -2.51 -5.10 -6.69
C MET A 69 -2.71 -3.58 -6.64
N LEU A 70 -1.90 -2.89 -5.84
CA LEU A 70 -1.94 -1.42 -5.78
C LEU A 70 -1.43 -0.78 -7.06
N LEU A 71 -0.39 -1.35 -7.68
CA LEU A 71 0.09 -0.87 -8.98
C LEU A 71 -1.02 -0.89 -10.01
N GLU A 72 -1.79 -1.97 -10.03
CA GLU A 72 -2.90 -2.11 -10.95
C GLU A 72 -4.02 -1.13 -10.64
N ALA A 73 -4.37 -0.99 -9.35
CA ALA A 73 -5.43 -0.11 -8.92
C ALA A 73 -5.14 1.37 -9.21
N PHE A 74 -3.88 1.76 -9.14
CA PHE A 74 -3.46 3.16 -9.33
C PHE A 74 -2.75 3.40 -10.65
N GLU A 75 -2.92 2.53 -11.63
CA GLU A 75 -2.30 2.69 -12.94
C GLU A 75 -2.67 4.04 -13.55
N GLY A 76 -1.65 4.80 -13.93
CA GLY A 76 -1.84 6.11 -14.53
C GLY A 76 -2.18 7.23 -13.55
N GLU A 77 -2.31 6.93 -12.26
CA GLU A 77 -2.70 7.90 -11.25
C GLU A 77 -1.52 8.36 -10.40
N ASP A 78 -1.65 9.56 -9.85
CA ASP A 78 -0.74 10.03 -8.81
C ASP A 78 -1.25 9.50 -7.49
N ALA A 79 -0.44 8.70 -6.81
CA ALA A 79 -0.86 8.05 -5.59
C ALA A 79 0.26 7.94 -4.58
N VAL A 80 -0.11 7.89 -3.31
CA VAL A 80 0.82 7.64 -2.22
C VAL A 80 0.38 6.38 -1.47
N ILE A 81 1.31 5.46 -1.30
CA ILE A 81 1.07 4.19 -0.62
C ILE A 81 1.66 4.27 0.78
N ASP A 82 0.81 4.13 1.77
CA ASP A 82 1.22 4.18 3.16
C ASP A 82 1.67 2.80 3.65
N SER A 83 2.46 2.80 4.69
CA SER A 83 2.80 1.60 5.48
C SER A 83 3.49 0.49 4.70
N ILE A 84 4.43 0.86 3.86
CA ILE A 84 5.29 -0.13 3.20
C ILE A 84 6.21 -0.75 4.26
N ARG A 85 6.22 -2.07 4.36
CA ARG A 85 6.90 -2.78 5.45
C ARG A 85 7.95 -3.77 4.99
N THR A 86 7.92 -4.21 3.74
CA THR A 86 8.84 -5.25 3.27
C THR A 86 9.59 -4.83 2.02
N PRO A 87 10.81 -5.35 1.83
CA PRO A 87 11.54 -5.11 0.58
C PRO A 87 10.81 -5.64 -0.65
N ASP A 88 10.04 -6.71 -0.50
CA ASP A 88 9.27 -7.29 -1.61
C ASP A 88 8.22 -6.32 -2.13
N GLU A 89 7.59 -5.56 -1.22
CA GLU A 89 6.62 -4.52 -1.59
C GLU A 89 7.30 -3.40 -2.37
N VAL A 90 8.46 -2.97 -1.91
CA VAL A 90 9.25 -1.93 -2.59
C VAL A 90 9.67 -2.42 -3.98
N TYR A 91 10.13 -3.65 -4.06
CA TYR A 91 10.56 -4.23 -5.33
C TYR A 91 9.40 -4.25 -6.33
N ALA A 92 8.22 -4.64 -5.89
CA ALA A 92 7.03 -4.65 -6.74
C ALA A 92 6.68 -3.24 -7.22
N LEU A 93 6.68 -2.27 -6.33
CA LEU A 93 6.31 -0.89 -6.66
C LEU A 93 7.32 -0.23 -7.61
N ARG A 94 8.59 -0.64 -7.56
CA ARG A 94 9.61 -0.11 -8.46
C ARG A 94 9.43 -0.50 -9.92
N LYS A 95 8.50 -1.39 -10.22
CA LYS A 95 8.14 -1.70 -11.60
C LYS A 95 7.56 -0.48 -12.31
N ARG A 96 7.03 0.45 -11.54
CA ARG A 96 6.55 1.72 -12.08
C ARG A 96 7.71 2.72 -12.14
N ASN A 97 7.96 3.29 -13.30
CA ASN A 97 9.13 4.15 -13.55
C ASN A 97 9.19 5.39 -12.68
N ASP A 98 8.05 5.92 -12.28
CA ASP A 98 7.97 7.15 -11.50
C ASP A 98 7.80 6.89 -10.00
N PHE A 99 8.17 5.70 -9.53
CA PHE A 99 8.08 5.37 -8.11
C PHE A 99 9.20 6.02 -7.30
N VAL A 100 8.83 6.63 -6.19
CA VAL A 100 9.76 7.24 -5.22
C VAL A 100 9.44 6.69 -3.84
N LEU A 101 10.47 6.21 -3.15
CA LEU A 101 10.33 5.74 -1.76
C LEU A 101 10.76 6.85 -0.82
N LEU A 102 9.88 7.22 0.10
CA LEU A 102 10.17 8.21 1.13
C LEU A 102 10.15 7.57 2.50
N GLU A 103 11.20 7.79 3.27
CA GLU A 103 11.23 7.39 4.67
C GLU A 103 10.87 8.59 5.52
N VAL A 104 9.84 8.43 6.35
CA VAL A 104 9.43 9.47 7.28
C VAL A 104 10.06 9.16 8.64
N THR A 105 10.91 10.07 9.07
CA THR A 105 11.58 9.94 10.37
C THR A 105 11.07 11.03 11.30
N ALA A 106 10.87 10.67 12.55
CA ALA A 106 10.50 11.62 13.59
C ALA A 106 11.71 11.86 14.48
N ASP A 107 11.97 13.11 14.72
CA ASP A 107 13.05 13.50 15.65
C ASP A 107 12.57 13.42 17.10
#